data_86b2cca3bbb754233cc28250cffd83f1
#
_entry.id   86b2cca3bbb754233cc28250cffd83f1
#
_cell.length_a   1.000
_cell.length_b   1.000
_cell.length_c   1.000
_cell.angle_alpha   90.00
_cell.angle_beta   90.00
_cell.angle_gamma   90.00
#
_symmetry.space_group_name_H-M   'P 1'
#
loop_
_entity.id
_entity.type
_entity.pdbx_description
1 polymer ?
#
loop_
_entity_poly.entity_id
_entity_poly.type
_entity_poly.pdbx_seq_one_letter_code
_entity_poly.pdbx_strand_id
1 'polypeptide(L)'
;MPNQPERFRDTSLPIIERVKDLLSRLTIEEKIHLLSTHQLPVERLGIGEWYVGQEVARGYVSREKTEPSTVFPQPIGLASTFDPNLMEQLGEIAGEEARYYHRKDPKGHLMLWGPTVDPERDPRWGRTEEGYGEDPFLIGEMTTAYTQGMAGDHPTYRRVIPTLKHFCANNNEKERNSCSSNVTPRTLQEYYYRAFEASIVRGGTGSMMTAYNELSGVPACMNPDLKTLVKKQWGLEFIVTDGADFSQNVLAHHSHATHAEALAACLKNGNDVMTDEADMVAAAARDALDRGLLTEADIDRAVGNSLSGRFRLGEFDGDSCPYNTEPAETDTLLHRAVNRCAAMEQMCLLHNRGILPLQLQPDARVAVIGPLGNENYRDWYTGVSSYAVPILEGLRQQLGAENVLFDDGYSVVALQSVETGKYCTVSADGYAPCGGRTDRRMGNLFASRLGFWQHESPCLLQRQVRHRKRHLSGSQRYAL
;
A
#
# COMPACT_ATOMS: atom_id res chain seq x y z
N MET A 1 28.87 -1.74 33.64
CA MET A 1 29.81 -0.63 33.80
C MET A 1 28.96 0.61 34.06
N PRO A 2 29.08 1.29 35.20
CA PRO A 2 28.28 2.48 35.48
C PRO A 2 28.84 3.67 34.71
N ASN A 3 27.95 4.40 34.06
CA ASN A 3 28.14 5.77 33.54
C ASN A 3 29.13 6.01 32.37
N GLN A 4 29.15 5.22 31.32
CA GLN A 4 29.58 5.80 30.05
C GLN A 4 28.44 6.67 29.50
N PRO A 5 28.72 7.93 29.06
CA PRO A 5 27.69 8.77 28.46
C PRO A 5 27.04 8.06 27.29
N GLU A 6 25.72 8.24 27.14
CA GLU A 6 24.95 7.61 26.04
C GLU A 6 25.26 8.32 24.71
N ARG A 7 26.38 7.94 24.10
CA ARG A 7 26.85 8.54 22.85
C ARG A 7 25.81 8.43 21.71
N PHE A 8 24.93 7.45 21.76
CA PHE A 8 23.86 7.34 20.76
C PHE A 8 22.88 8.52 20.79
N ARG A 9 22.82 9.26 21.90
CA ARG A 9 21.99 10.49 22.04
C ARG A 9 22.73 11.78 21.69
N ASP A 10 24.03 11.70 21.40
CA ASP A 10 24.83 12.86 21.03
C ASP A 10 24.62 13.18 19.54
N THR A 11 23.80 14.20 19.26
CA THR A 11 23.44 14.63 17.90
C THR A 11 24.60 15.21 17.11
N SER A 12 25.73 15.53 17.76
CA SER A 12 26.95 15.99 17.09
C SER A 12 27.74 14.85 16.42
N LEU A 13 27.47 13.61 16.80
CA LEU A 13 28.15 12.45 16.24
C LEU A 13 27.46 11.94 14.96
N PRO A 14 28.23 11.37 14.02
CA PRO A 14 27.68 10.71 12.86
C PRO A 14 26.73 9.57 13.26
N ILE A 15 25.62 9.39 12.52
CA ILE A 15 24.62 8.35 12.79
C ILE A 15 25.26 6.97 12.92
N ILE A 16 26.24 6.63 12.09
CA ILE A 16 26.91 5.34 12.14
C ILE A 16 27.65 5.07 13.49
N GLU A 17 28.19 6.10 14.13
CA GLU A 17 28.81 5.97 15.44
C GLU A 17 27.77 5.80 16.54
N ARG A 18 26.68 6.52 16.42
CA ARG A 18 25.53 6.46 17.32
C ARG A 18 24.86 5.07 17.29
N VAL A 19 24.64 4.53 16.08
CA VAL A 19 24.13 3.18 15.88
C VAL A 19 25.06 2.14 16.52
N LYS A 20 26.38 2.26 16.34
CA LYS A 20 27.34 1.35 16.96
C LYS A 20 27.32 1.43 18.49
N ASP A 21 27.20 2.62 19.05
CA ASP A 21 27.09 2.78 20.51
C ASP A 21 25.81 2.14 21.03
N LEU A 22 24.67 2.36 20.37
CA LEU A 22 23.40 1.75 20.76
C LEU A 22 23.45 0.22 20.67
N LEU A 23 23.92 -0.34 19.55
CA LEU A 23 24.08 -1.78 19.37
C LEU A 23 24.94 -2.43 20.48
N SER A 24 26.02 -1.76 20.90
CA SER A 24 26.89 -2.27 21.97
C SER A 24 26.22 -2.30 23.34
N ARG A 25 25.11 -1.57 23.52
CA ARG A 25 24.33 -1.51 24.76
C ARG A 25 23.17 -2.50 24.78
N LEU A 26 22.70 -2.93 23.62
CA LEU A 26 21.59 -3.90 23.50
C LEU A 26 22.06 -5.30 23.86
N THR A 27 21.26 -6.02 24.60
CA THR A 27 21.43 -7.47 24.79
C THR A 27 21.01 -8.22 23.52
N ILE A 28 21.46 -9.47 23.38
CA ILE A 28 21.08 -10.29 22.22
C ILE A 28 19.55 -10.47 22.12
N GLU A 29 18.84 -10.63 23.23
CA GLU A 29 17.38 -10.74 23.25
C GLU A 29 16.69 -9.46 22.77
N GLU A 30 17.18 -8.30 23.20
CA GLU A 30 16.66 -7.01 22.71
C GLU A 30 16.90 -6.84 21.22
N LYS A 31 18.07 -7.25 20.71
CA LYS A 31 18.38 -7.24 19.27
C LYS A 31 17.46 -8.17 18.47
N ILE A 32 17.19 -9.37 19.01
CA ILE A 32 16.26 -10.34 18.38
C ILE A 32 14.86 -9.73 18.19
N HIS A 33 14.35 -9.03 19.19
CA HIS A 33 13.04 -8.37 19.09
C HIS A 33 13.00 -7.20 18.08
N LEU A 34 14.15 -6.65 17.70
CA LEU A 34 14.25 -5.61 16.67
C LEU A 34 14.31 -6.16 15.24
N LEU A 35 14.30 -7.47 15.04
CA LEU A 35 14.25 -8.10 13.70
C LEU A 35 12.84 -8.17 13.11
N SER A 36 11.79 -7.85 13.86
CA SER A 36 10.41 -7.82 13.41
C SER A 36 9.94 -6.39 13.14
N THR A 37 8.86 -6.26 12.35
CA THR A 37 8.19 -4.96 12.14
C THR A 37 7.55 -4.39 13.41
N HIS A 38 7.17 -5.24 14.36
CA HIS A 38 6.78 -4.81 15.69
C HIS A 38 7.98 -4.93 16.64
N GLN A 39 8.60 -3.81 16.95
CA GLN A 39 9.82 -3.71 17.77
C GLN A 39 9.45 -3.33 19.21
N LEU A 40 9.75 -4.22 20.15
CA LEU A 40 9.43 -4.02 21.55
C LEU A 40 10.28 -2.89 22.17
N PRO A 41 9.76 -2.19 23.20
CA PRO A 41 10.51 -1.13 23.89
C PRO A 41 11.73 -1.68 24.63
N VAL A 42 12.78 -0.86 24.72
CA VAL A 42 13.95 -1.12 25.55
C VAL A 42 13.98 -0.05 26.65
N GLU A 43 13.13 -0.23 27.65
CA GLU A 43 12.84 0.76 28.68
C GLU A 43 14.09 1.27 29.42
N ARG A 44 15.06 0.37 29.72
CA ARG A 44 16.32 0.72 30.40
C ARG A 44 17.20 1.70 29.62
N LEU A 45 16.97 1.81 28.30
CA LEU A 45 17.65 2.77 27.42
C LEU A 45 16.70 3.90 26.97
N GLY A 46 15.49 3.96 27.51
CA GLY A 46 14.49 4.95 27.13
C GLY A 46 14.09 4.88 25.65
N ILE A 47 14.09 3.67 25.06
CA ILE A 47 13.68 3.43 23.68
C ILE A 47 12.24 2.92 23.72
N GLY A 48 11.36 3.63 23.03
CA GLY A 48 9.94 3.28 22.95
C GLY A 48 9.64 2.12 22.00
N GLU A 49 8.43 1.61 22.10
CA GLU A 49 7.85 0.69 21.15
C GLU A 49 7.87 1.32 19.75
N TRP A 50 8.16 0.52 18.72
CA TRP A 50 8.26 1.01 17.35
C TRP A 50 7.63 0.05 16.34
N TYR A 51 6.88 0.59 15.40
CA TYR A 51 6.32 -0.15 14.28
C TYR A 51 6.97 0.28 12.97
N VAL A 52 7.54 -0.68 12.26
CA VAL A 52 8.03 -0.55 10.89
C VAL A 52 6.86 -0.82 9.96
N GLY A 53 6.50 0.18 9.15
CA GLY A 53 5.51 0.03 8.11
C GLY A 53 4.19 0.76 8.34
N GLN A 54 3.72 1.37 7.26
CA GLN A 54 2.38 1.92 7.09
C GLN A 54 2.10 2.11 5.60
N GLU A 55 0.85 1.93 5.17
CA GLU A 55 0.50 2.02 3.75
C GLU A 55 0.46 3.46 3.25
N VAL A 56 0.91 3.67 1.99
CA VAL A 56 1.03 4.99 1.35
C VAL A 56 0.81 4.96 -0.16
N ALA A 57 0.29 3.87 -0.71
CA ALA A 57 0.16 3.72 -2.16
C ALA A 57 -0.63 4.86 -2.83
N ARG A 58 -1.64 5.41 -2.15
CA ARG A 58 -2.45 6.54 -2.62
C ARG A 58 -2.77 7.54 -1.50
N GLY A 59 -1.71 8.08 -0.90
CA GLY A 59 -1.75 8.90 0.30
C GLY A 59 -1.57 8.07 1.57
N TYR A 60 -1.28 8.75 2.67
CA TYR A 60 -1.06 8.09 3.95
C TYR A 60 -2.35 7.43 4.47
N VAL A 61 -2.26 6.19 4.92
CA VAL A 61 -3.38 5.46 5.52
C VAL A 61 -3.18 5.42 7.02
N SER A 62 -4.02 6.13 7.79
CA SER A 62 -3.92 6.09 9.25
C SER A 62 -4.23 4.68 9.79
N ARG A 63 -3.59 4.29 10.88
CA ARG A 63 -3.76 2.97 11.47
C ARG A 63 -5.17 2.73 11.99
N GLU A 64 -5.72 3.72 12.62
CA GLU A 64 -7.08 3.66 13.18
C GLU A 64 -8.16 3.55 12.10
N LYS A 65 -7.83 3.79 10.83
CA LYS A 65 -8.77 3.80 9.68
C LYS A 65 -10.07 4.59 9.96
N THR A 66 -10.01 5.48 10.93
CA THR A 66 -11.13 6.35 11.35
C THR A 66 -10.79 7.82 11.17
N GLU A 67 -9.50 8.14 11.09
CA GLU A 67 -9.02 9.50 10.93
C GLU A 67 -8.74 9.81 9.45
N PRO A 68 -9.17 10.98 8.95
CA PRO A 68 -9.06 11.32 7.55
C PRO A 68 -7.62 11.67 7.14
N SER A 69 -7.25 11.26 5.94
CA SER A 69 -6.06 11.69 5.22
C SER A 69 -6.44 12.05 3.78
N THR A 70 -5.53 12.70 3.06
CA THR A 70 -5.75 12.98 1.65
C THR A 70 -5.60 11.70 0.83
N VAL A 71 -6.70 11.26 0.21
CA VAL A 71 -6.73 10.07 -0.65
C VAL A 71 -6.54 10.49 -2.10
N PHE A 72 -5.40 10.14 -2.67
CA PHE A 72 -5.06 10.44 -4.06
C PHE A 72 -5.75 9.51 -5.06
N PRO A 73 -5.75 9.85 -6.38
CA PRO A 73 -6.04 8.88 -7.43
C PRO A 73 -5.17 7.63 -7.31
N GLN A 74 -5.62 6.53 -7.93
CA GLN A 74 -4.80 5.31 -7.99
C GLN A 74 -3.49 5.55 -8.73
N PRO A 75 -2.39 4.89 -8.35
CA PRO A 75 -1.08 5.07 -8.96
C PRO A 75 -1.05 4.96 -10.47
N ILE A 76 -1.79 4.03 -11.07
CA ILE A 76 -1.91 3.91 -12.53
C ILE A 76 -2.48 5.19 -13.19
N GLY A 77 -3.44 5.86 -12.52
CA GLY A 77 -3.94 7.15 -12.93
C GLY A 77 -2.91 8.26 -12.73
N LEU A 78 -2.18 8.26 -11.60
CA LEU A 78 -1.11 9.22 -11.34
C LEU A 78 0.02 9.10 -12.38
N ALA A 79 0.38 7.89 -12.80
CA ALA A 79 1.35 7.68 -13.87
C ALA A 79 0.90 8.32 -15.20
N SER A 80 -0.41 8.33 -15.46
CA SER A 80 -1.01 8.92 -16.67
C SER A 80 -0.94 10.45 -16.72
N THR A 81 -0.53 11.11 -15.64
CA THR A 81 -0.27 12.57 -15.63
C THR A 81 1.03 12.92 -16.35
N PHE A 82 2.02 12.01 -16.36
CA PHE A 82 3.39 12.26 -16.83
C PHE A 82 4.03 13.49 -16.16
N ASP A 83 3.59 13.86 -14.96
CA ASP A 83 4.08 15.04 -14.22
C ASP A 83 4.81 14.66 -12.93
N PRO A 84 6.16 14.56 -12.97
CA PRO A 84 6.97 14.32 -11.79
C PRO A 84 6.86 15.42 -10.72
N ASN A 85 6.61 16.69 -11.11
CA ASN A 85 6.49 17.78 -10.13
C ASN A 85 5.21 17.62 -9.29
N LEU A 86 4.13 17.19 -9.92
CA LEU A 86 2.90 16.85 -9.21
C LEU A 86 3.14 15.66 -8.26
N MET A 87 3.88 14.64 -8.71
CA MET A 87 4.22 13.48 -7.88
C MET A 87 5.03 13.86 -6.65
N GLU A 88 5.99 14.80 -6.79
CA GLU A 88 6.77 15.31 -5.66
C GLU A 88 5.87 15.99 -4.63
N GLN A 89 4.95 16.87 -5.06
CA GLN A 89 3.98 17.52 -4.17
C GLN A 89 3.05 16.52 -3.45
N LEU A 90 2.60 15.47 -4.16
CA LEU A 90 1.81 14.40 -3.53
C LEU A 90 2.64 13.63 -2.50
N GLY A 91 3.93 13.43 -2.76
CA GLY A 91 4.87 12.85 -1.81
C GLY A 91 5.05 13.71 -0.56
N GLU A 92 5.20 15.02 -0.72
CA GLU A 92 5.27 15.98 0.39
C GLU A 92 4.04 15.89 1.30
N ILE A 93 2.85 15.89 0.71
CA ILE A 93 1.58 15.76 1.43
C ILE A 93 1.53 14.44 2.21
N ALA A 94 1.87 13.31 1.57
CA ALA A 94 1.87 12.01 2.23
C ALA A 94 2.85 11.95 3.42
N GLY A 95 4.04 12.54 3.24
CA GLY A 95 5.05 12.64 4.30
C GLY A 95 4.64 13.55 5.45
N GLU A 96 4.00 14.68 5.15
CA GLU A 96 3.46 15.62 6.15
C GLU A 96 2.35 14.96 6.98
N GLU A 97 1.39 14.34 6.34
CA GLU A 97 0.29 13.63 7.02
C GLU A 97 0.80 12.47 7.88
N ALA A 98 1.83 11.74 7.43
CA ALA A 98 2.48 10.72 8.25
C ALA A 98 3.09 11.33 9.54
N ARG A 99 3.74 12.48 9.43
CA ARG A 99 4.28 13.21 10.61
C ARG A 99 3.19 13.73 11.53
N TYR A 100 2.07 14.19 10.97
CA TYR A 100 0.91 14.58 11.76
C TYR A 100 0.41 13.43 12.64
N TYR A 101 0.24 12.24 12.08
CA TYR A 101 -0.23 11.06 12.82
C TYR A 101 0.82 10.52 13.78
N HIS A 102 2.09 10.54 13.40
CA HIS A 102 3.19 10.15 14.29
C HIS A 102 3.24 11.00 15.58
N ARG A 103 2.95 12.29 15.49
CA ARG A 103 2.91 13.16 16.70
C ARG A 103 1.76 12.82 17.63
N LYS A 104 0.66 12.26 17.13
CA LYS A 104 -0.45 11.78 17.94
C LYS A 104 -0.16 10.45 18.62
N ASP A 105 0.53 9.56 17.91
CA ASP A 105 0.98 8.26 18.42
C ASP A 105 2.43 7.99 17.98
N PRO A 106 3.42 8.35 18.85
CA PRO A 106 4.84 8.32 18.49
C PRO A 106 5.44 6.90 18.52
N LYS A 107 4.73 5.91 17.98
CA LYS A 107 5.17 4.51 17.91
C LYS A 107 5.71 4.12 16.53
N GLY A 108 6.37 5.00 15.82
CA GLY A 108 6.89 4.74 14.48
C GLY A 108 5.91 5.12 13.38
N HIS A 109 5.59 4.20 12.46
CA HIS A 109 4.72 4.44 11.30
C HIS A 109 5.23 5.51 10.31
N LEU A 110 6.54 5.75 10.32
CA LEU A 110 7.23 6.69 9.42
C LEU A 110 8.08 5.99 8.35
N MET A 111 8.11 4.65 8.37
CA MET A 111 8.64 3.83 7.28
C MET A 111 7.44 3.39 6.44
N LEU A 112 7.26 3.98 5.25
CA LEU A 112 6.02 3.88 4.49
C LEU A 112 6.12 2.85 3.37
N TRP A 113 5.20 1.88 3.31
CA TRP A 113 5.17 0.80 2.33
C TRP A 113 4.59 1.26 0.98
N GLY A 114 5.41 1.91 0.23
CA GLY A 114 5.15 2.47 -1.08
C GLY A 114 6.26 3.39 -1.56
N PRO A 115 6.24 3.70 -2.84
CA PRO A 115 5.33 3.28 -3.90
C PRO A 115 5.51 1.82 -4.36
N THR A 116 4.48 1.27 -5.02
CA THR A 116 4.57 0.00 -5.75
C THR A 116 5.23 0.27 -7.10
N VAL A 117 6.38 -0.36 -7.35
CA VAL A 117 7.18 -0.15 -8.57
C VAL A 117 7.25 -1.42 -9.44
N ASP A 118 6.38 -2.39 -9.17
CA ASP A 118 6.23 -3.57 -10.02
C ASP A 118 5.82 -3.15 -11.43
N PRO A 119 6.58 -3.49 -12.50
CA PRO A 119 6.15 -3.23 -13.87
C PRO A 119 4.90 -4.02 -14.21
N GLU A 120 3.87 -3.36 -14.71
CA GLU A 120 2.57 -3.94 -15.04
C GLU A 120 2.60 -4.69 -16.39
N ARG A 121 3.43 -5.70 -16.49
CA ARG A 121 3.72 -6.46 -17.70
C ARG A 121 2.53 -7.24 -18.30
N ASP A 122 1.48 -7.47 -17.51
CA ASP A 122 0.31 -8.22 -17.92
C ASP A 122 -0.96 -7.60 -17.31
N PRO A 123 -1.95 -7.17 -18.13
CA PRO A 123 -3.18 -6.53 -17.65
C PRO A 123 -4.09 -7.47 -16.85
N ARG A 124 -3.82 -8.77 -16.82
CA ARG A 124 -4.55 -9.75 -16.00
C ARG A 124 -4.05 -9.79 -14.55
N TRP A 125 -2.95 -9.14 -14.24
CA TRP A 125 -2.50 -9.00 -12.86
C TRP A 125 -3.54 -8.27 -12.01
N GLY A 126 -3.92 -8.84 -10.87
CA GLY A 126 -5.01 -8.32 -10.03
C GLY A 126 -4.67 -7.08 -9.20
N ARG A 127 -3.48 -6.47 -9.38
CA ARG A 127 -2.98 -5.32 -8.63
C ARG A 127 -2.47 -4.18 -9.52
N THR A 128 -2.92 -4.11 -10.77
CA THR A 128 -2.48 -3.07 -11.71
C THR A 128 -2.84 -1.65 -11.29
N GLU A 129 -3.85 -1.47 -10.44
CA GLU A 129 -4.20 -0.16 -9.88
C GLU A 129 -3.14 0.42 -8.94
N GLU A 130 -2.24 -0.41 -8.40
CA GLU A 130 -1.22 0.00 -7.44
C GLU A 130 0.08 0.50 -8.09
N GLY A 131 0.32 0.15 -9.35
CA GLY A 131 1.57 0.44 -10.05
C GLY A 131 1.50 1.65 -10.97
N TYR A 132 2.61 1.92 -11.65
CA TYR A 132 2.82 3.10 -12.48
C TYR A 132 2.98 2.76 -13.97
N GLY A 133 2.41 1.63 -14.41
CA GLY A 133 2.45 1.20 -15.81
C GLY A 133 3.52 0.15 -16.12
N GLU A 134 3.72 -0.11 -17.40
CA GLU A 134 4.62 -1.19 -17.88
C GLU A 134 6.04 -0.72 -18.22
N ASP A 135 6.23 0.58 -18.41
CA ASP A 135 7.51 1.16 -18.78
C ASP A 135 8.38 1.44 -17.54
N PRO A 136 9.50 0.73 -17.33
CA PRO A 136 10.36 0.94 -16.16
C PRO A 136 10.98 2.34 -16.08
N PHE A 137 11.11 3.07 -17.21
CA PHE A 137 11.55 4.46 -17.20
C PHE A 137 10.49 5.38 -16.59
N LEU A 138 9.23 5.27 -17.05
CA LEU A 138 8.14 6.07 -16.50
C LEU A 138 7.92 5.74 -15.00
N ILE A 139 7.90 4.46 -14.64
CA ILE A 139 7.84 4.04 -13.24
C ILE A 139 8.94 4.73 -12.43
N GLY A 140 10.19 4.66 -12.91
CA GLY A 140 11.34 5.23 -12.24
C GLY A 140 11.24 6.74 -12.05
N GLU A 141 10.81 7.51 -13.06
CA GLU A 141 10.70 8.97 -12.97
C GLU A 141 9.60 9.40 -12.00
N MET A 142 8.40 8.82 -12.12
CA MET A 142 7.26 9.16 -11.28
C MET A 142 7.50 8.78 -9.82
N THR A 143 8.04 7.59 -9.56
CA THR A 143 8.29 7.12 -8.19
C THR A 143 9.52 7.77 -7.56
N THR A 144 10.53 8.17 -8.33
CA THR A 144 11.64 8.99 -7.84
C THR A 144 11.12 10.31 -7.26
N ALA A 145 10.30 11.04 -8.01
CA ALA A 145 9.71 12.28 -7.54
C ALA A 145 8.84 12.09 -6.29
N TYR A 146 7.97 11.08 -6.30
CA TYR A 146 7.12 10.76 -5.15
C TYR A 146 7.93 10.44 -3.89
N THR A 147 9.01 9.64 -4.02
CA THR A 147 9.87 9.30 -2.87
C THR A 147 10.71 10.48 -2.39
N GLN A 148 11.13 11.38 -3.29
CA GLN A 148 11.81 12.63 -2.92
C GLN A 148 10.90 13.53 -2.08
N GLY A 149 9.67 13.78 -2.54
CA GLY A 149 8.69 14.57 -1.79
C GLY A 149 8.41 13.97 -0.42
N MET A 150 8.21 12.65 -0.34
CA MET A 150 7.99 11.97 0.95
C MET A 150 9.18 12.13 1.91
N ALA A 151 10.39 11.89 1.44
CA ALA A 151 11.58 11.87 2.28
C ALA A 151 12.00 13.26 2.76
N GLY A 152 11.68 14.32 2.00
CA GLY A 152 12.16 15.68 2.24
C GLY A 152 13.63 15.86 1.84
N ASP A 153 14.14 17.07 1.98
CA ASP A 153 15.43 17.53 1.43
C ASP A 153 16.55 17.69 2.47
N HIS A 154 16.29 17.40 3.75
CA HIS A 154 17.28 17.59 4.79
C HIS A 154 18.45 16.59 4.65
N PRO A 155 19.73 17.03 4.72
CA PRO A 155 20.88 16.19 4.41
C PRO A 155 21.09 15.00 5.37
N THR A 156 20.59 15.07 6.59
CA THR A 156 20.77 14.05 7.62
C THR A 156 19.47 13.32 7.94
N TYR A 157 18.38 14.08 8.11
CA TYR A 157 17.10 13.56 8.54
C TYR A 157 16.16 13.32 7.34
N ARG A 158 15.20 12.44 7.55
CA ARG A 158 14.13 12.16 6.59
C ARG A 158 12.78 12.46 7.24
N ARG A 159 11.88 13.07 6.46
CA ARG A 159 10.49 13.25 6.90
C ARG A 159 9.84 11.88 7.13
N VAL A 160 9.95 11.00 6.18
CA VAL A 160 9.58 9.57 6.27
C VAL A 160 10.58 8.74 5.46
N ILE A 161 10.55 7.42 5.61
CA ILE A 161 11.34 6.50 4.80
C ILE A 161 10.42 5.75 3.84
N PRO A 162 10.41 6.10 2.55
CA PRO A 162 9.70 5.33 1.54
C PRO A 162 10.30 3.94 1.37
N THR A 163 9.44 2.93 1.20
CA THR A 163 9.80 1.52 1.01
C THR A 163 9.23 1.04 -0.32
N LEU A 164 10.06 0.91 -1.34
CA LEU A 164 9.63 0.40 -2.64
C LEU A 164 9.17 -1.05 -2.54
N LYS A 165 8.15 -1.43 -3.29
CA LYS A 165 7.62 -2.80 -3.29
C LYS A 165 7.15 -3.24 -4.68
N HIS A 166 7.15 -4.52 -5.00
CA HIS A 166 7.70 -5.67 -4.26
C HIS A 166 8.86 -6.23 -5.08
N PHE A 167 10.04 -6.32 -4.53
CA PHE A 167 11.24 -6.77 -5.24
C PHE A 167 11.31 -8.30 -5.29
N CYS A 168 11.17 -8.94 -6.47
CA CYS A 168 10.82 -8.38 -7.76
C CYS A 168 10.06 -9.40 -8.62
N ALA A 169 9.54 -8.94 -9.76
CA ALA A 169 8.76 -9.72 -10.72
C ALA A 169 7.50 -10.37 -10.09
N ASN A 170 6.85 -9.68 -9.18
CA ASN A 170 5.65 -10.07 -8.42
C ASN A 170 4.37 -9.67 -9.19
N ASN A 171 4.05 -10.33 -10.29
CA ASN A 171 2.88 -10.00 -11.11
C ASN A 171 1.97 -11.20 -11.34
N ASN A 172 1.81 -12.03 -10.31
CA ASN A 172 0.90 -13.17 -10.31
C ASN A 172 0.31 -13.38 -8.92
N GLU A 173 -0.97 -13.02 -8.74
CA GLU A 173 -1.67 -13.18 -7.46
C GLU A 173 -2.09 -14.62 -7.19
N LYS A 174 -2.31 -15.42 -8.25
CA LYS A 174 -2.64 -16.83 -8.09
C LYS A 174 -1.40 -17.59 -7.63
N GLU A 175 -1.49 -18.24 -6.46
CA GLU A 175 -0.38 -19.01 -5.88
C GLU A 175 0.88 -18.17 -5.65
N ARG A 176 0.73 -16.86 -5.37
CA ARG A 176 1.86 -15.92 -5.24
C ARG A 176 2.90 -16.34 -4.21
N ASN A 177 2.49 -17.08 -3.17
CA ASN A 177 3.36 -17.55 -2.10
C ASN A 177 4.17 -18.81 -2.48
N SER A 178 3.97 -19.38 -3.67
CA SER A 178 4.65 -20.60 -4.11
C SER A 178 5.04 -20.58 -5.59
N CYS A 179 4.67 -19.53 -6.33
CA CYS A 179 5.00 -19.43 -7.75
C CYS A 179 6.45 -18.99 -7.95
N SER A 180 7.02 -19.38 -9.11
CA SER A 180 8.36 -18.97 -9.53
C SER A 180 8.28 -18.14 -10.81
N SER A 181 8.80 -16.91 -10.76
CA SER A 181 8.96 -16.04 -11.93
C SER A 181 10.28 -16.40 -12.64
N ASN A 182 10.17 -17.12 -13.74
CA ASN A 182 11.33 -17.53 -14.53
C ASN A 182 11.77 -16.39 -15.45
N VAL A 183 12.81 -15.68 -15.06
CA VAL A 183 13.29 -14.49 -15.77
C VAL A 183 14.78 -14.65 -16.11
N THR A 184 15.16 -14.27 -17.33
CA THR A 184 16.57 -14.27 -17.71
C THR A 184 17.34 -13.19 -16.97
N PRO A 185 18.64 -13.38 -16.68
CA PRO A 185 19.46 -12.33 -16.06
C PRO A 185 19.43 -10.99 -16.81
N ARG A 186 19.38 -11.04 -18.14
CA ARG A 186 19.27 -9.83 -18.96
C ARG A 186 17.95 -9.10 -18.72
N THR A 187 16.83 -9.83 -18.71
CA THR A 187 15.51 -9.22 -18.46
C THR A 187 15.40 -8.67 -17.04
N LEU A 188 16.02 -9.33 -16.04
CA LEU A 188 16.11 -8.77 -14.69
C LEU A 188 16.81 -7.42 -14.71
N GLN A 189 17.99 -7.32 -15.35
CA GLN A 189 18.80 -6.10 -15.39
C GLN A 189 18.20 -4.98 -16.23
N GLU A 190 17.64 -5.29 -17.40
CA GLU A 190 17.19 -4.30 -18.37
C GLU A 190 15.73 -3.86 -18.14
N TYR A 191 14.93 -4.63 -17.39
CA TYR A 191 13.52 -4.36 -17.19
C TYR A 191 13.14 -4.28 -15.71
N TYR A 192 13.16 -5.39 -14.97
CA TYR A 192 12.64 -5.41 -13.60
C TYR A 192 13.44 -4.54 -12.62
N TYR A 193 14.76 -4.64 -12.67
CA TYR A 193 15.62 -3.88 -11.74
C TYR A 193 15.60 -2.37 -12.02
N ARG A 194 15.39 -1.96 -13.27
CA ARG A 194 15.35 -0.55 -13.66
C ARG A 194 14.27 0.25 -12.95
N ALA A 195 13.10 -0.35 -12.72
CA ALA A 195 12.01 0.28 -12.01
C ALA A 195 12.38 0.63 -10.56
N PHE A 196 13.20 -0.19 -9.90
CA PHE A 196 13.66 0.03 -8.52
C PHE A 196 14.89 0.94 -8.44
N GLU A 197 15.86 0.75 -9.33
CA GLU A 197 17.15 1.43 -9.30
C GLU A 197 17.00 2.96 -9.27
N ALA A 198 16.12 3.51 -10.10
CA ALA A 198 15.97 4.96 -10.24
C ALA A 198 15.60 5.62 -8.90
N SER A 199 14.58 5.14 -8.21
CA SER A 199 14.12 5.71 -6.94
C SER A 199 15.09 5.44 -5.78
N ILE A 200 15.86 4.36 -5.82
CA ILE A 200 16.88 4.08 -4.80
C ILE A 200 18.07 5.02 -4.99
N VAL A 201 18.58 5.15 -6.22
CA VAL A 201 19.82 5.90 -6.50
C VAL A 201 19.59 7.39 -6.53
N ARG A 202 18.45 7.87 -7.05
CA ARG A 202 18.14 9.28 -7.25
C ARG A 202 17.06 9.83 -6.33
N GLY A 203 16.18 8.97 -5.83
CA GLY A 203 15.04 9.36 -4.97
C GLY A 203 15.40 9.38 -3.49
N GLY A 204 14.41 9.64 -2.67
CA GLY A 204 14.54 9.61 -1.21
C GLY A 204 14.38 8.23 -0.58
N THR A 205 14.37 7.17 -1.39
CA THR A 205 14.11 5.80 -0.94
C THR A 205 15.17 5.31 0.04
N GLY A 206 14.75 4.89 1.24
CA GLY A 206 15.65 4.33 2.25
C GLY A 206 15.43 2.84 2.48
N SER A 207 14.31 2.29 2.01
CA SER A 207 13.93 0.90 2.23
C SER A 207 13.31 0.26 0.99
N MET A 208 13.26 -1.08 0.99
CA MET A 208 12.61 -1.88 -0.05
C MET A 208 11.98 -3.13 0.58
N MET A 209 10.86 -3.56 0.05
CA MET A 209 10.15 -4.78 0.46
C MET A 209 10.37 -5.86 -0.59
N THR A 210 10.69 -7.08 -0.15
CA THR A 210 10.80 -8.25 -1.03
C THR A 210 9.44 -8.79 -1.41
N ALA A 211 9.37 -9.52 -2.52
CA ALA A 211 8.15 -10.12 -3.04
C ALA A 211 7.96 -11.56 -2.54
N TYR A 212 6.72 -12.04 -2.58
CA TYR A 212 6.39 -13.42 -2.17
C TYR A 212 6.92 -14.51 -3.10
N ASN A 213 7.07 -14.23 -4.39
CA ASN A 213 7.41 -15.22 -5.40
C ASN A 213 8.89 -15.60 -5.36
N GLU A 214 9.21 -16.73 -6.00
CA GLU A 214 10.59 -17.06 -6.35
C GLU A 214 11.03 -16.33 -7.64
N LEU A 215 12.31 -16.09 -7.73
CA LEU A 215 13.01 -15.72 -8.97
C LEU A 215 13.82 -16.92 -9.47
N SER A 216 13.35 -17.55 -10.53
CA SER A 216 14.00 -18.73 -11.12
C SER A 216 14.35 -19.80 -10.08
N GLY A 217 13.41 -20.09 -9.18
CA GLY A 217 13.54 -21.10 -8.13
C GLY A 217 14.22 -20.65 -6.83
N VAL A 218 14.53 -19.35 -6.69
CA VAL A 218 15.05 -18.77 -5.43
C VAL A 218 14.04 -17.82 -4.87
N PRO A 219 13.54 -18.00 -3.62
CA PRO A 219 12.65 -17.06 -2.98
C PRO A 219 13.19 -15.63 -3.02
N ALA A 220 12.34 -14.64 -3.38
CA ALA A 220 12.80 -13.27 -3.59
C ALA A 220 13.46 -12.68 -2.33
N CYS A 221 12.96 -13.02 -1.15
CA CYS A 221 13.57 -12.60 0.13
C CYS A 221 14.94 -13.26 0.41
N MET A 222 15.37 -14.23 -0.38
CA MET A 222 16.67 -14.86 -0.28
C MET A 222 17.58 -14.60 -1.49
N ASN A 223 17.15 -13.73 -2.40
CA ASN A 223 17.91 -13.40 -3.59
C ASN A 223 19.25 -12.73 -3.23
N PRO A 224 20.40 -13.28 -3.68
CA PRO A 224 21.74 -12.70 -3.41
C PRO A 224 21.90 -11.26 -3.90
N ASP A 225 21.12 -10.83 -4.89
CA ASP A 225 21.18 -9.47 -5.42
C ASP A 225 20.66 -8.41 -4.42
N LEU A 226 19.89 -8.78 -3.42
CA LEU A 226 19.55 -7.90 -2.30
C LEU A 226 20.80 -7.33 -1.63
N LYS A 227 21.78 -8.19 -1.39
CA LYS A 227 23.06 -7.82 -0.76
C LYS A 227 24.03 -7.21 -1.75
N THR A 228 24.19 -7.84 -2.92
CA THR A 228 25.28 -7.54 -3.84
C THR A 228 25.00 -6.37 -4.76
N LEU A 229 23.77 -6.21 -5.18
CA LEU A 229 23.32 -5.15 -6.07
C LEU A 229 22.60 -4.05 -5.26
N VAL A 230 21.47 -4.38 -4.64
CA VAL A 230 20.59 -3.39 -4.02
C VAL A 230 21.29 -2.63 -2.89
N LYS A 231 21.91 -3.32 -1.95
CA LYS A 231 22.61 -2.66 -0.84
C LYS A 231 23.98 -2.12 -1.23
N LYS A 232 24.83 -2.92 -1.89
CA LYS A 232 26.23 -2.51 -2.13
C LYS A 232 26.39 -1.55 -3.30
N GLN A 233 25.64 -1.73 -4.39
CA GLN A 233 25.83 -0.90 -5.60
C GLN A 233 24.84 0.27 -5.60
N TRP A 234 23.55 0.04 -5.28
CA TRP A 234 22.56 1.12 -5.26
C TRP A 234 22.55 1.90 -3.93
N GLY A 235 23.08 1.32 -2.85
CA GLY A 235 23.24 2.02 -1.58
C GLY A 235 22.01 2.03 -0.69
N LEU A 236 21.06 1.09 -0.88
CA LEU A 236 19.86 1.00 -0.06
C LEU A 236 20.19 0.73 1.41
N GLU A 237 19.49 1.40 2.33
CA GLU A 237 19.80 1.35 3.76
C GLU A 237 19.34 0.04 4.40
N PHE A 238 18.06 -0.33 4.26
CA PHE A 238 17.55 -1.59 4.81
C PHE A 238 16.46 -2.22 3.93
N ILE A 239 16.17 -3.50 4.20
CA ILE A 239 15.20 -4.29 3.43
C ILE A 239 14.26 -4.98 4.41
N VAL A 240 12.96 -4.96 4.10
CA VAL A 240 11.92 -5.67 4.83
C VAL A 240 11.30 -6.75 3.95
N THR A 241 10.81 -7.84 4.55
CA THR A 241 10.00 -8.83 3.83
C THR A 241 8.56 -8.36 3.70
N ASP A 242 7.82 -8.87 2.71
CA ASP A 242 6.35 -8.70 2.67
C ASP A 242 5.67 -9.46 3.83
N GLY A 243 4.39 -9.25 4.04
CA GLY A 243 3.64 -9.81 5.16
C GLY A 243 3.66 -11.34 5.19
N ALA A 244 4.20 -11.91 6.26
CA ALA A 244 4.39 -13.35 6.46
C ALA A 244 5.29 -14.04 5.41
N ASP A 245 6.15 -13.29 4.68
CA ASP A 245 6.93 -13.81 3.55
C ASP A 245 8.03 -14.80 3.99
N PHE A 246 8.78 -14.50 5.05
CA PHE A 246 9.85 -15.41 5.43
C PHE A 246 9.32 -16.78 5.86
N SER A 247 8.15 -16.84 6.51
CA SER A 247 7.52 -18.10 6.91
C SER A 247 7.06 -18.96 5.72
N GLN A 248 6.73 -18.32 4.57
CA GLN A 248 6.35 -19.05 3.35
C GLN A 248 7.49 -19.89 2.78
N ASN A 249 8.74 -19.59 3.10
CA ASN A 249 9.89 -20.41 2.69
C ASN A 249 9.85 -21.82 3.28
N VAL A 250 9.17 -22.00 4.41
CA VAL A 250 8.91 -23.30 5.03
C VAL A 250 7.53 -23.82 4.63
N LEU A 251 6.50 -22.97 4.67
CA LEU A 251 5.11 -23.40 4.58
C LEU A 251 4.60 -23.59 3.15
N ALA A 252 5.13 -22.84 2.18
CA ALA A 252 4.64 -22.84 0.79
C ALA A 252 5.74 -23.14 -0.25
N HIS A 253 6.87 -22.46 -0.20
CA HIS A 253 8.01 -22.75 -1.10
C HIS A 253 8.72 -24.06 -0.77
N HIS A 254 8.67 -24.50 0.50
CA HIS A 254 9.40 -25.67 0.99
C HIS A 254 10.88 -25.62 0.66
N SER A 255 11.47 -24.42 0.56
CA SER A 255 12.88 -24.19 0.27
C SER A 255 13.79 -24.50 1.46
N HIS A 256 13.25 -24.44 2.69
CA HIS A 256 13.94 -24.74 3.95
C HIS A 256 13.07 -25.62 4.85
N ALA A 257 13.74 -26.43 5.68
CA ALA A 257 13.04 -27.35 6.57
C ALA A 257 12.51 -26.67 7.83
N THR A 258 13.17 -25.60 8.28
CA THR A 258 12.84 -24.89 9.53
C THR A 258 12.86 -23.37 9.34
N HIS A 259 12.10 -22.66 10.19
CA HIS A 259 12.10 -21.19 10.20
C HIS A 259 13.48 -20.62 10.57
N ALA A 260 14.27 -21.33 11.38
CA ALA A 260 15.66 -20.93 11.69
C ALA A 260 16.55 -20.90 10.45
N GLU A 261 16.47 -21.92 9.59
CA GLU A 261 17.21 -21.98 8.32
C GLU A 261 16.73 -20.89 7.35
N ALA A 262 15.41 -20.69 7.24
CA ALA A 262 14.82 -19.66 6.41
C ALA A 262 15.25 -18.25 6.87
N LEU A 263 15.18 -17.95 8.17
CA LEU A 263 15.59 -16.65 8.71
C LEU A 263 17.09 -16.40 8.47
N ALA A 264 17.92 -17.41 8.70
CA ALA A 264 19.37 -17.31 8.46
C ALA A 264 19.67 -17.01 6.98
N ALA A 265 18.94 -17.63 6.05
CA ALA A 265 19.09 -17.36 4.62
C ALA A 265 18.64 -15.93 4.27
N CYS A 266 17.49 -15.47 4.77
CA CYS A 266 17.00 -14.10 4.57
C CYS A 266 18.01 -13.06 5.06
N LEU A 267 18.44 -13.15 6.31
CA LEU A 267 19.39 -12.21 6.91
C LEU A 267 20.74 -12.21 6.17
N LYS A 268 21.31 -13.37 5.86
CA LYS A 268 22.62 -13.48 5.17
C LYS A 268 22.58 -12.90 3.75
N ASN A 269 21.43 -12.92 3.09
CA ASN A 269 21.23 -12.36 1.76
C ASN A 269 20.80 -10.89 1.76
N GLY A 270 20.59 -10.28 2.93
CA GLY A 270 20.47 -8.82 2.99
C GLY A 270 19.17 -8.28 3.55
N ASN A 271 18.17 -9.11 3.85
CA ASN A 271 17.02 -8.65 4.62
C ASN A 271 17.45 -8.24 6.03
N ASP A 272 16.66 -7.34 6.62
CA ASP A 272 16.94 -6.76 7.92
C ASP A 272 15.77 -6.88 8.89
N VAL A 273 14.54 -6.76 8.38
CA VAL A 273 13.30 -6.76 9.19
C VAL A 273 12.31 -7.76 8.56
N MET A 274 11.74 -8.62 9.40
CA MET A 274 10.74 -9.60 8.99
C MET A 274 9.33 -9.09 9.30
N THR A 275 8.44 -9.17 8.32
CA THR A 275 7.02 -8.79 8.47
C THR A 275 6.18 -10.02 8.81
N ASP A 276 6.63 -10.77 9.76
CA ASP A 276 6.01 -11.98 10.30
C ASP A 276 5.70 -11.78 11.79
N GLU A 277 4.99 -12.72 12.40
CA GLU A 277 4.68 -12.69 13.82
C GLU A 277 5.97 -12.58 14.67
N ALA A 278 6.06 -11.58 15.54
CA ALA A 278 7.26 -11.25 16.27
C ALA A 278 7.82 -12.42 17.10
N ASP A 279 6.94 -13.19 17.73
CA ASP A 279 7.34 -14.37 18.52
C ASP A 279 7.92 -15.48 17.65
N MET A 280 7.40 -15.67 16.43
CA MET A 280 7.94 -16.62 15.46
C MET A 280 9.33 -16.20 14.99
N VAL A 281 9.52 -14.94 14.66
CA VAL A 281 10.82 -14.38 14.27
C VAL A 281 11.83 -14.55 15.39
N ALA A 282 11.44 -14.22 16.63
CA ALA A 282 12.31 -14.35 17.80
C ALA A 282 12.69 -15.81 18.09
N ALA A 283 11.75 -16.73 18.00
CA ALA A 283 12.02 -18.16 18.17
C ALA A 283 12.95 -18.68 17.09
N ALA A 284 12.75 -18.30 15.83
CA ALA A 284 13.61 -18.66 14.71
C ALA A 284 15.03 -18.11 14.88
N ALA A 285 15.18 -16.89 15.39
CA ALA A 285 16.49 -16.28 15.63
C ALA A 285 17.28 -16.99 16.73
N ARG A 286 16.61 -17.35 17.85
CA ARG A 286 17.26 -18.12 18.94
C ARG A 286 17.71 -19.50 18.45
N ASP A 287 16.84 -20.26 17.78
CA ASP A 287 17.21 -21.58 17.22
C ASP A 287 18.35 -21.45 16.19
N ALA A 288 18.33 -20.41 15.36
CA ALA A 288 19.42 -20.18 14.40
C ALA A 288 20.76 -19.87 15.07
N LEU A 289 20.77 -19.11 16.17
CA LEU A 289 21.97 -18.84 16.97
C LEU A 289 22.46 -20.11 17.66
N ASP A 290 21.58 -20.86 18.32
CA ASP A 290 21.92 -22.10 19.05
C ASP A 290 22.50 -23.16 18.10
N ARG A 291 22.02 -23.22 16.87
CA ARG A 291 22.51 -24.12 15.82
C ARG A 291 23.73 -23.57 15.06
N GLY A 292 24.20 -22.37 15.36
CA GLY A 292 25.30 -21.74 14.65
C GLY A 292 24.98 -21.35 13.19
N LEU A 293 23.70 -21.29 12.83
CA LEU A 293 23.25 -20.81 11.51
C LEU A 293 23.39 -19.31 11.36
N LEU A 294 23.27 -18.57 12.47
CA LEU A 294 23.53 -17.14 12.59
C LEU A 294 24.57 -16.86 13.65
N THR A 295 25.23 -15.73 13.51
CA THR A 295 26.10 -15.13 14.52
C THR A 295 25.46 -13.84 15.06
N GLU A 296 25.88 -13.38 16.23
CA GLU A 296 25.45 -12.06 16.73
C GLU A 296 25.79 -10.95 15.73
N ALA A 297 26.89 -11.03 15.00
CA ALA A 297 27.27 -10.07 13.98
C ALA A 297 26.28 -10.02 12.79
N ASP A 298 25.63 -11.13 12.44
CA ASP A 298 24.57 -11.15 11.41
C ASP A 298 23.34 -10.38 11.90
N ILE A 299 22.97 -10.53 13.17
CA ILE A 299 21.89 -9.81 13.82
C ILE A 299 22.25 -8.32 13.98
N ASP A 300 23.46 -8.00 14.45
CA ASP A 300 23.94 -6.61 14.59
C ASP A 300 23.90 -5.85 13.28
N ARG A 301 24.23 -6.51 12.16
CA ARG A 301 24.14 -5.90 10.83
C ARG A 301 22.71 -5.54 10.49
N ALA A 302 21.78 -6.48 10.67
CA ALA A 302 20.36 -6.27 10.32
C ALA A 302 19.73 -5.20 11.22
N VAL A 303 19.86 -5.34 12.52
CA VAL A 303 19.35 -4.38 13.50
C VAL A 303 19.99 -3.00 13.31
N GLY A 304 21.29 -2.93 13.05
CA GLY A 304 22.00 -1.68 12.80
C GLY A 304 21.46 -0.92 11.58
N ASN A 305 21.11 -1.64 10.50
CA ASN A 305 20.50 -1.03 9.32
C ASN A 305 19.12 -0.44 9.64
N SER A 306 18.26 -1.19 10.33
CA SER A 306 16.93 -0.71 10.75
C SER A 306 17.02 0.47 11.73
N LEU A 307 17.92 0.40 12.71
CA LEU A 307 18.17 1.50 13.66
C LEU A 307 18.69 2.76 12.95
N SER A 308 19.53 2.61 11.92
CA SER A 308 19.99 3.76 11.12
C SER A 308 18.79 4.53 10.54
N GLY A 309 17.76 3.84 10.08
CA GLY A 309 16.49 4.47 9.66
C GLY A 309 15.81 5.23 10.80
N ARG A 310 15.71 4.66 12.01
CA ARG A 310 15.12 5.32 13.19
C ARG A 310 15.89 6.59 13.57
N PHE A 311 17.23 6.57 13.51
CA PHE A 311 18.06 7.77 13.70
C PHE A 311 17.78 8.83 12.63
N ARG A 312 17.67 8.44 11.36
CA ARG A 312 17.33 9.39 10.28
C ARG A 312 15.93 9.98 10.42
N LEU A 313 15.01 9.27 11.04
CA LEU A 313 13.68 9.78 11.37
C LEU A 313 13.67 10.72 12.60
N GLY A 314 14.82 10.90 13.27
CA GLY A 314 14.96 11.81 14.39
C GLY A 314 14.37 11.31 15.71
N GLU A 315 14.15 9.98 15.86
CA GLU A 315 13.56 9.40 17.07
C GLU A 315 14.35 9.76 18.34
N PHE A 316 15.68 9.81 18.23
CA PHE A 316 16.57 10.07 19.37
C PHE A 316 17.04 11.52 19.49
N ASP A 317 16.52 12.43 18.64
CA ASP A 317 17.15 13.72 18.38
C ASP A 317 16.28 14.91 18.80
N GLY A 318 15.05 14.65 19.28
CA GLY A 318 14.13 15.70 19.76
C GLY A 318 14.02 16.84 18.74
N ASP A 319 14.19 18.08 19.21
CA ASP A 319 14.08 19.29 18.40
C ASP A 319 15.26 19.50 17.40
N SER A 320 16.32 18.69 17.49
CA SER A 320 17.41 18.73 16.52
C SER A 320 17.00 18.18 15.14
N CYS A 321 15.95 17.37 15.09
CA CYS A 321 15.34 16.95 13.84
C CYS A 321 14.24 17.93 13.42
N PRO A 322 14.36 18.65 12.29
CA PRO A 322 13.37 19.64 11.89
C PRO A 322 11.98 19.05 11.71
N TYR A 323 11.89 17.84 11.19
CA TYR A 323 10.62 17.16 10.97
C TYR A 323 9.85 16.77 12.25
N ASN A 324 10.49 16.87 13.43
CA ASN A 324 9.81 16.72 14.71
C ASN A 324 9.08 18.00 15.14
N THR A 325 9.52 19.17 14.68
CA THR A 325 9.03 20.48 15.10
C THR A 325 8.28 21.26 14.02
N GLU A 326 8.55 20.98 12.73
CA GLU A 326 7.82 21.60 11.62
C GLU A 326 6.31 21.40 11.76
N PRO A 327 5.49 22.39 11.39
CA PRO A 327 4.03 22.19 11.30
C PRO A 327 3.69 20.98 10.43
N ALA A 328 2.74 20.19 10.87
CA ALA A 328 2.20 19.10 10.07
C ALA A 328 0.68 19.08 10.25
N GLU A 329 -0.02 19.03 9.14
CA GLU A 329 -1.48 19.07 9.07
C GLU A 329 -1.98 17.92 8.19
N THR A 330 -3.27 17.65 8.23
CA THR A 330 -3.91 16.64 7.37
C THR A 330 -5.11 17.23 6.66
N ASP A 331 -5.32 16.79 5.42
CA ASP A 331 -6.50 17.10 4.60
C ASP A 331 -6.79 18.62 4.51
N THR A 332 -5.73 19.43 4.36
CA THR A 332 -5.85 20.89 4.24
C THR A 332 -6.47 21.30 2.92
N LEU A 333 -6.88 22.58 2.79
CA LEU A 333 -7.35 23.12 1.53
C LEU A 333 -6.28 23.04 0.42
N LEU A 334 -5.01 23.18 0.77
CA LEU A 334 -3.89 23.02 -0.16
C LEU A 334 -3.78 21.56 -0.62
N HIS A 335 -3.82 20.60 0.31
CA HIS A 335 -3.80 19.17 -0.01
C HIS A 335 -4.94 18.81 -0.98
N ARG A 336 -6.14 19.30 -0.72
CA ARG A 336 -7.31 19.09 -1.59
C ARG A 336 -7.16 19.73 -2.97
N ALA A 337 -6.52 20.90 -3.05
CA ALA A 337 -6.24 21.56 -4.33
C ALA A 337 -5.27 20.76 -5.18
N VAL A 338 -4.15 20.30 -4.60
CA VAL A 338 -3.17 19.45 -5.29
C VAL A 338 -3.80 18.11 -5.70
N ASN A 339 -4.56 17.48 -4.80
CA ASN A 339 -5.28 16.23 -5.11
C ASN A 339 -6.30 16.41 -6.25
N ARG A 340 -6.96 17.57 -6.32
CA ARG A 340 -7.86 17.91 -7.44
C ARG A 340 -7.08 18.06 -8.76
N CYS A 341 -5.90 18.68 -8.75
CA CYS A 341 -5.03 18.73 -9.94
C CYS A 341 -4.69 17.33 -10.42
N ALA A 342 -4.26 16.45 -9.50
CA ALA A 342 -3.97 15.06 -9.82
C ALA A 342 -5.19 14.32 -10.43
N ALA A 343 -6.38 14.54 -9.87
CA ALA A 343 -7.62 13.96 -10.39
C ALA A 343 -7.98 14.48 -11.80
N MET A 344 -7.63 15.71 -12.14
CA MET A 344 -7.85 16.28 -13.46
C MET A 344 -6.80 15.81 -14.48
N GLU A 345 -5.52 15.83 -14.11
CA GLU A 345 -4.41 15.54 -15.01
C GLU A 345 -4.32 14.06 -15.39
N GLN A 346 -4.80 13.15 -14.54
CA GLN A 346 -4.85 11.72 -14.88
C GLN A 346 -5.80 11.37 -16.04
N MET A 347 -6.69 12.29 -16.45
CA MET A 347 -7.69 12.01 -17.47
C MET A 347 -7.09 12.04 -18.88
N CYS A 348 -7.00 10.88 -19.51
CA CYS A 348 -6.49 10.74 -20.87
C CYS A 348 -7.61 10.84 -21.91
N LEU A 349 -7.52 11.81 -22.82
CA LEU A 349 -8.43 11.93 -23.98
C LEU A 349 -7.91 11.06 -25.13
N LEU A 350 -8.38 9.82 -25.23
CA LEU A 350 -7.92 8.87 -26.26
C LEU A 350 -8.45 9.19 -27.65
N HIS A 351 -9.65 9.76 -27.75
CA HIS A 351 -10.27 10.11 -29.02
C HIS A 351 -11.30 11.21 -28.85
N ASN A 352 -11.29 12.19 -29.77
CA ASN A 352 -12.31 13.25 -29.82
C ASN A 352 -12.71 13.54 -31.28
N ARG A 353 -13.99 13.43 -31.58
CA ARG A 353 -14.56 13.78 -32.90
C ARG A 353 -15.08 15.22 -32.93
N GLY A 354 -14.55 16.11 -32.11
CA GLY A 354 -14.92 17.53 -32.05
C GLY A 354 -16.08 17.83 -31.12
N ILE A 355 -16.52 16.88 -30.28
CA ILE A 355 -17.56 17.14 -29.28
C ILE A 355 -17.02 17.83 -28.01
N LEU A 356 -15.76 17.58 -27.69
CA LEU A 356 -15.09 18.22 -26.55
C LEU A 356 -14.21 19.39 -27.02
N PRO A 357 -14.14 20.51 -26.25
CA PRO A 357 -14.90 20.78 -25.02
C PRO A 357 -16.41 20.98 -25.29
N LEU A 358 -17.23 20.50 -24.34
CA LEU A 358 -18.68 20.65 -24.48
C LEU A 358 -19.07 22.12 -24.45
N GLN A 359 -19.85 22.56 -25.45
CA GLN A 359 -20.48 23.87 -25.51
C GLN A 359 -21.95 23.75 -25.10
N LEU A 360 -22.18 23.65 -23.78
CA LEU A 360 -23.53 23.44 -23.26
C LEU A 360 -24.31 24.75 -23.26
N GLN A 361 -25.56 24.69 -23.75
CA GLN A 361 -26.53 25.79 -23.57
C GLN A 361 -26.98 25.83 -22.09
N PRO A 362 -27.51 26.98 -21.60
CA PRO A 362 -27.90 27.11 -20.19
C PRO A 362 -28.99 26.13 -19.72
N ASP A 363 -29.80 25.61 -20.65
CA ASP A 363 -30.86 24.63 -20.40
C ASP A 363 -30.47 23.19 -20.77
N ALA A 364 -29.19 22.96 -21.11
CA ALA A 364 -28.70 21.64 -21.50
C ALA A 364 -28.80 20.66 -20.34
N ARG A 365 -29.26 19.46 -20.65
CA ARG A 365 -29.30 18.33 -19.71
C ARG A 365 -28.22 17.34 -20.00
N VAL A 366 -27.58 16.85 -18.95
CA VAL A 366 -26.55 15.83 -19.02
C VAL A 366 -27.02 14.56 -18.30
N ALA A 367 -26.86 13.42 -18.92
CA ALA A 367 -27.11 12.12 -18.28
C ALA A 367 -25.80 11.46 -17.87
N VAL A 368 -25.69 11.08 -16.60
CA VAL A 368 -24.65 10.20 -16.07
C VAL A 368 -25.24 8.80 -16.04
N ILE A 369 -24.65 7.89 -16.82
CA ILE A 369 -25.17 6.53 -16.97
C ILE A 369 -24.09 5.54 -16.58
N GLY A 370 -24.45 4.59 -15.71
CA GLY A 370 -23.59 3.51 -15.27
C GLY A 370 -23.38 3.46 -13.77
N PRO A 371 -22.96 2.30 -13.25
CA PRO A 371 -22.92 2.01 -11.82
C PRO A 371 -21.90 2.85 -11.04
N LEU A 372 -20.84 3.30 -11.70
CA LEU A 372 -19.77 4.07 -11.06
C LEU A 372 -20.00 5.59 -11.11
N GLY A 373 -21.10 6.05 -11.75
CA GLY A 373 -21.37 7.46 -11.90
C GLY A 373 -21.55 8.22 -10.59
N ASN A 374 -22.02 7.56 -9.55
CA ASN A 374 -22.24 8.12 -8.20
C ASN A 374 -21.40 7.42 -7.11
N GLU A 375 -20.29 6.84 -7.50
CA GLU A 375 -19.42 6.11 -6.57
C GLU A 375 -17.99 6.63 -6.65
N ASN A 376 -17.33 6.74 -5.48
CA ASN A 376 -15.89 6.80 -5.39
C ASN A 376 -15.37 5.41 -5.01
N TYR A 377 -14.69 4.77 -5.96
CA TYR A 377 -14.22 3.42 -5.76
C TYR A 377 -13.14 3.37 -4.67
N ARG A 378 -13.26 2.37 -3.79
CA ARG A 378 -12.29 2.10 -2.71
C ARG A 378 -11.61 0.78 -2.98
N ASP A 379 -10.29 0.80 -3.01
CA ASP A 379 -9.42 -0.37 -3.05
C ASP A 379 -8.86 -0.69 -1.66
N TRP A 380 -7.98 -1.68 -1.59
CA TRP A 380 -7.34 -2.10 -0.35
C TRP A 380 -6.52 -0.98 0.31
N TYR A 381 -5.91 -0.10 -0.49
CA TYR A 381 -5.02 0.96 -0.04
C TYR A 381 -5.72 2.30 0.16
N THR A 382 -7.02 2.35 0.00
CA THR A 382 -7.78 3.58 0.23
C THR A 382 -7.82 3.90 1.72
N GLY A 383 -7.26 5.05 2.10
CA GLY A 383 -7.41 5.63 3.42
C GLY A 383 -8.83 6.13 3.69
N VAL A 384 -9.02 6.85 4.78
CA VAL A 384 -10.28 7.53 5.11
C VAL A 384 -10.24 8.92 4.53
N SER A 385 -11.12 9.22 3.55
CA SER A 385 -11.29 10.58 3.05
C SER A 385 -12.39 11.29 3.81
N SER A 386 -12.19 12.56 4.14
CA SER A 386 -13.20 13.42 4.75
C SER A 386 -14.29 13.84 3.78
N TYR A 387 -14.05 13.71 2.48
CA TYR A 387 -14.98 14.07 1.41
C TYR A 387 -14.89 13.09 0.24
N ALA A 388 -15.93 13.08 -0.58
CA ALA A 388 -15.95 12.35 -1.83
C ALA A 388 -16.71 13.18 -2.87
N VAL A 389 -16.18 13.25 -4.10
CA VAL A 389 -16.84 13.95 -5.22
C VAL A 389 -16.97 12.97 -6.39
N PRO A 390 -18.04 12.16 -6.41
CA PRO A 390 -18.36 11.32 -7.56
C PRO A 390 -18.60 12.16 -8.82
N ILE A 391 -18.52 11.56 -10.00
CA ILE A 391 -18.78 12.23 -11.29
C ILE A 391 -20.14 12.93 -11.29
N LEU A 392 -21.17 12.24 -10.79
CA LEU A 392 -22.53 12.80 -10.68
C LEU A 392 -22.56 14.07 -9.84
N GLU A 393 -21.92 14.06 -8.69
CA GLU A 393 -21.89 15.21 -7.79
C GLU A 393 -21.10 16.39 -8.39
N GLY A 394 -19.95 16.14 -8.99
CA GLY A 394 -19.17 17.16 -9.68
C GLY A 394 -19.93 17.84 -10.81
N LEU A 395 -20.69 17.07 -11.61
CA LEU A 395 -21.53 17.61 -12.66
C LEU A 395 -22.73 18.40 -12.11
N ARG A 396 -23.36 17.94 -11.03
CA ARG A 396 -24.46 18.67 -10.36
C ARG A 396 -23.99 19.99 -9.79
N GLN A 397 -22.80 20.05 -9.21
CA GLN A 397 -22.22 21.30 -8.72
C GLN A 397 -21.95 22.30 -9.85
N GLN A 398 -21.54 21.80 -11.02
CA GLN A 398 -21.20 22.63 -12.16
C GLN A 398 -22.43 23.11 -12.96
N LEU A 399 -23.44 22.25 -13.12
CA LEU A 399 -24.56 22.47 -14.05
C LEU A 399 -25.91 22.71 -13.38
N GLY A 400 -26.00 22.52 -12.05
CA GLY A 400 -27.25 22.46 -11.31
C GLY A 400 -27.84 21.04 -11.27
N ALA A 401 -28.35 20.65 -10.13
CA ALA A 401 -28.80 19.26 -9.88
C ALA A 401 -30.00 18.88 -10.79
N GLU A 402 -30.84 19.83 -11.16
CA GLU A 402 -31.99 19.67 -12.04
C GLU A 402 -31.60 19.37 -13.50
N ASN A 403 -30.40 19.73 -13.89
CA ASN A 403 -29.87 19.53 -15.24
C ASN A 403 -29.09 18.24 -15.40
N VAL A 404 -28.90 17.47 -14.31
CA VAL A 404 -28.11 16.22 -14.35
C VAL A 404 -28.99 15.04 -13.97
N LEU A 405 -29.24 14.17 -14.97
CA LEU A 405 -29.94 12.91 -14.79
C LEU A 405 -28.95 11.83 -14.40
N PHE A 406 -29.39 10.86 -13.62
CA PHE A 406 -28.57 9.70 -13.23
C PHE A 406 -29.35 8.41 -13.39
N ASP A 407 -28.69 7.43 -14.00
CA ASP A 407 -29.18 6.06 -14.10
C ASP A 407 -27.98 5.12 -13.90
N ASP A 408 -28.01 4.33 -12.84
CA ASP A 408 -26.94 3.37 -12.53
C ASP A 408 -26.91 2.14 -13.47
N GLY A 409 -27.94 2.00 -14.33
CA GLY A 409 -28.07 0.89 -15.25
C GLY A 409 -28.53 -0.42 -14.59
N TYR A 410 -28.81 -0.42 -13.29
CA TYR A 410 -29.27 -1.61 -12.58
C TYR A 410 -30.80 -1.66 -12.51
N SER A 411 -31.32 -2.87 -12.63
CA SER A 411 -32.72 -3.15 -12.28
C SER A 411 -32.81 -3.65 -10.85
N VAL A 412 -33.59 -2.98 -10.02
CA VAL A 412 -33.90 -3.46 -8.69
C VAL A 412 -34.85 -4.65 -8.81
N VAL A 413 -34.42 -5.82 -8.36
CA VAL A 413 -35.23 -7.04 -8.38
C VAL A 413 -35.38 -7.62 -6.99
N ALA A 414 -36.54 -8.20 -6.70
CA ALA A 414 -36.74 -9.00 -5.51
C ALA A 414 -36.84 -10.47 -5.92
N LEU A 415 -36.01 -11.32 -5.33
CA LEU A 415 -36.08 -12.77 -5.54
C LEU A 415 -37.08 -13.37 -4.57
N GLN A 416 -38.13 -14.02 -5.11
CA GLN A 416 -39.16 -14.72 -4.33
C GLN A 416 -39.08 -16.22 -4.61
N SER A 417 -39.01 -17.04 -3.57
CA SER A 417 -39.11 -18.50 -3.69
C SER A 417 -40.48 -18.85 -4.23
N VAL A 418 -40.51 -19.63 -5.30
CA VAL A 418 -41.76 -20.11 -5.90
C VAL A 418 -42.46 -21.10 -4.96
N GLU A 419 -41.71 -21.89 -4.23
CA GLU A 419 -42.22 -22.93 -3.34
C GLU A 419 -42.81 -22.37 -2.05
N THR A 420 -42.10 -21.39 -1.44
CA THR A 420 -42.49 -20.86 -0.13
C THR A 420 -43.22 -19.52 -0.19
N GLY A 421 -43.19 -18.84 -1.32
CA GLY A 421 -43.71 -17.49 -1.51
C GLY A 421 -42.96 -16.41 -0.74
N LYS A 422 -41.83 -16.75 -0.08
CA LYS A 422 -41.02 -15.83 0.73
C LYS A 422 -39.91 -15.19 -0.11
N TYR A 423 -39.52 -13.98 0.27
CA TYR A 423 -38.39 -13.28 -0.36
C TYR A 423 -37.06 -13.73 0.20
N CYS A 424 -36.06 -13.79 -0.66
CA CYS A 424 -34.70 -13.98 -0.25
C CYS A 424 -34.17 -12.68 0.41
N THR A 425 -33.52 -12.80 1.56
CA THR A 425 -32.91 -11.69 2.30
C THR A 425 -31.46 -12.04 2.63
N VAL A 426 -30.58 -11.04 2.71
CA VAL A 426 -29.20 -11.28 3.20
C VAL A 426 -29.23 -11.25 4.73
N SER A 427 -28.73 -12.29 5.35
CA SER A 427 -28.44 -12.33 6.77
C SER A 427 -27.12 -11.61 7.09
N ALA A 428 -26.88 -11.30 8.37
CA ALA A 428 -25.68 -10.59 8.82
C ALA A 428 -24.35 -11.32 8.50
N ASP A 429 -24.42 -12.63 8.30
CA ASP A 429 -23.31 -13.51 7.92
C ASP A 429 -23.12 -13.64 6.40
N GLY A 430 -23.88 -12.86 5.60
CA GLY A 430 -23.75 -12.81 4.13
C GLY A 430 -24.50 -13.88 3.37
N TYR A 431 -25.21 -14.80 4.04
CA TYR A 431 -26.05 -15.79 3.38
C TYR A 431 -27.40 -15.20 2.96
N ALA A 432 -28.02 -15.77 1.93
CA ALA A 432 -29.32 -15.32 1.41
C ALA A 432 -30.41 -16.38 1.64
N PRO A 433 -30.86 -16.61 2.88
CA PRO A 433 -31.93 -17.57 3.14
C PRO A 433 -33.27 -17.06 2.63
N CYS A 434 -34.05 -17.91 1.96
CA CYS A 434 -35.42 -17.60 1.56
C CYS A 434 -36.38 -17.82 2.72
N GLY A 435 -36.41 -16.94 3.72
CA GLY A 435 -37.18 -17.11 4.94
C GLY A 435 -37.82 -15.87 5.54
N GLY A 436 -37.51 -14.70 4.98
CA GLY A 436 -37.94 -13.43 5.58
C GLY A 436 -39.39 -13.09 5.41
N ARG A 437 -40.02 -12.53 6.48
CA ARG A 437 -41.29 -11.80 6.40
C ARG A 437 -41.05 -10.47 5.66
N THR A 438 -42.03 -10.08 4.85
CA THR A 438 -42.04 -8.83 4.11
C THR A 438 -42.05 -7.61 5.05
N ASP A 439 -40.86 -7.13 5.44
CA ASP A 439 -40.76 -5.73 5.86
C ASP A 439 -40.29 -4.91 4.64
N ARG A 440 -41.13 -3.97 4.22
CA ARG A 440 -40.95 -3.18 2.98
C ARG A 440 -39.67 -2.33 2.96
N ARG A 441 -38.98 -2.20 4.09
CA ARG A 441 -37.76 -1.39 4.21
C ARG A 441 -36.46 -2.16 3.98
N MET A 442 -36.43 -3.49 4.10
CA MET A 442 -35.26 -4.30 3.87
C MET A 442 -35.15 -4.89 2.45
N GLY A 443 -36.22 -4.87 1.67
CA GLY A 443 -36.25 -5.42 0.31
C GLY A 443 -35.43 -4.66 -0.74
N ASN A 444 -34.97 -3.47 -0.42
CA ASN A 444 -34.24 -2.60 -1.38
C ASN A 444 -32.71 -2.81 -1.38
N LEU A 445 -32.15 -3.71 -0.57
CA LEU A 445 -30.70 -3.91 -0.46
C LEU A 445 -30.14 -4.94 -1.44
N PHE A 446 -30.97 -5.60 -2.25
CA PHE A 446 -30.57 -6.79 -3.00
C PHE A 446 -30.24 -6.59 -4.46
N ALA A 447 -30.26 -5.41 -4.98
CA ALA A 447 -30.25 -5.26 -6.43
C ALA A 447 -28.90 -5.01 -7.09
N SER A 448 -27.89 -4.64 -6.38
CA SER A 448 -26.75 -4.00 -7.04
C SER A 448 -25.58 -4.89 -7.45
N ARG A 449 -25.62 -6.21 -7.30
CA ARG A 449 -24.47 -7.06 -7.65
C ARG A 449 -24.78 -8.50 -8.08
N LEU A 450 -25.76 -8.74 -8.90
CA LEU A 450 -25.96 -10.08 -9.49
C LEU A 450 -24.88 -10.48 -10.52
N GLY A 451 -24.04 -9.58 -10.97
CA GLY A 451 -22.95 -9.86 -11.89
C GLY A 451 -21.75 -10.64 -11.31
N PHE A 452 -21.59 -10.71 -9.99
CA PHE A 452 -20.44 -11.35 -9.35
C PHE A 452 -20.67 -12.76 -8.80
N TRP A 453 -21.87 -13.32 -8.95
CA TRP A 453 -22.22 -14.65 -8.40
C TRP A 453 -22.08 -15.80 -9.39
N GLN A 454 -21.22 -15.69 -10.42
CA GLN A 454 -21.00 -16.81 -11.36
C GLN A 454 -19.92 -17.81 -10.94
N HIS A 455 -19.24 -17.63 -9.81
CA HIS A 455 -18.28 -18.62 -9.34
C HIS A 455 -18.51 -18.99 -7.88
N GLU A 456 -18.71 -20.31 -7.68
CA GLU A 456 -18.71 -21.06 -6.44
C GLU A 456 -20.02 -21.12 -5.63
N SER A 457 -21.03 -21.77 -6.17
CA SER A 457 -21.80 -22.83 -5.46
C SER A 457 -22.90 -23.39 -6.38
N PRO A 458 -22.95 -24.70 -6.62
CA PRO A 458 -24.07 -25.33 -7.32
C PRO A 458 -25.19 -25.55 -6.31
N CYS A 459 -25.92 -24.52 -5.95
CA CYS A 459 -27.07 -24.65 -5.08
C CYS A 459 -28.33 -24.18 -5.79
N LEU A 460 -29.09 -25.13 -6.31
CA LEU A 460 -30.56 -25.19 -6.39
C LEU A 460 -31.36 -24.03 -7.01
N LEU A 461 -30.75 -23.08 -7.70
CA LEU A 461 -31.45 -21.96 -8.36
C LEU A 461 -31.85 -22.25 -9.81
N GLN A 462 -31.78 -23.49 -10.30
CA GLN A 462 -32.12 -23.85 -11.67
C GLN A 462 -33.62 -24.00 -11.96
N ARG A 463 -34.53 -23.63 -11.07
CA ARG A 463 -35.97 -23.72 -11.33
C ARG A 463 -36.67 -22.37 -11.19
N GLN A 464 -36.90 -21.74 -12.32
CA GLN A 464 -37.88 -20.66 -12.61
C GLN A 464 -37.86 -19.44 -11.67
N VAL A 465 -37.04 -18.44 -11.99
CA VAL A 465 -37.15 -17.09 -11.47
C VAL A 465 -38.22 -16.33 -12.29
N ARG A 466 -39.31 -15.93 -11.66
CA ARG A 466 -40.28 -15.00 -12.27
C ARG A 466 -39.86 -13.57 -11.99
N HIS A 467 -39.44 -12.83 -13.02
CA HIS A 467 -39.22 -11.40 -12.93
C HIS A 467 -40.55 -10.66 -12.85
N ARG A 468 -40.74 -9.90 -11.78
CA ARG A 468 -41.79 -8.90 -11.73
C ARG A 468 -41.14 -7.52 -11.86
N LYS A 469 -41.13 -6.96 -13.08
CA LYS A 469 -40.78 -5.55 -13.28
C LYS A 469 -41.82 -4.68 -12.56
N ARG A 470 -41.40 -3.88 -11.59
CA ARG A 470 -42.22 -2.77 -11.10
C ARG A 470 -41.99 -1.62 -12.07
N HIS A 471 -43.03 -1.26 -12.83
CA HIS A 471 -43.08 0.01 -13.46
C HIS A 471 -43.26 1.08 -12.37
N LEU A 472 -42.26 1.93 -12.22
CA LEU A 472 -42.47 3.23 -11.58
C LEU A 472 -43.33 4.02 -12.54
N SER A 473 -44.58 4.31 -12.11
CA SER A 473 -45.50 5.19 -12.79
C SER A 473 -44.98 6.62 -12.69
N GLY A 474 -44.39 7.10 -13.71
CA GLY A 474 -43.91 8.46 -13.87
C GLY A 474 -43.42 8.62 -15.32
N SER A 475 -44.40 8.98 -16.16
CA SER A 475 -44.27 9.22 -17.58
C SER A 475 -42.99 9.89 -18.02
N GLN A 476 -42.14 9.18 -18.76
CA GLN A 476 -41.56 9.68 -20.00
C GLN A 476 -40.79 8.54 -20.67
N ARG A 477 -41.39 7.98 -21.76
CA ARG A 477 -40.67 7.10 -22.70
C ARG A 477 -39.79 8.01 -23.54
N TYR A 478 -38.50 7.75 -23.58
CA TYR A 478 -37.66 8.20 -24.67
C TYR A 478 -37.28 7.00 -25.50
N ALA A 479 -37.58 7.07 -26.81
CA ALA A 479 -37.09 6.14 -27.80
C ALA A 479 -35.57 6.35 -27.98
N LEU A 480 -34.83 5.26 -28.10
CA LEU A 480 -33.44 5.23 -28.55
C LEU A 480 -33.36 5.64 -30.02
#